data_a8dc4b781ddaf30b7711bc0aa4c8a0fa
#
_entry.id   a8dc4b781ddaf30b7711bc0aa4c8a0fa
#
_cell.length_a   1.000
_cell.length_b   1.000
_cell.length_c   1.000
_cell.angle_alpha   90.00
_cell.angle_beta   90.00
_cell.angle_gamma   90.00
#
_symmetry.space_group_name_H-M   'P 1'
#
loop_
_entity.id
_entity.type
_entity.pdbx_description
1 polymer ?
#
loop_
_entity_poly.entity_id
_entity_poly.type
_entity_poly.pdbx_seq_one_letter_code
_entity_poly.pdbx_strand_id
1 'polypeptide(L)'
;MKLTSAVALLGASMPGVLAWGSLGHITTAYIASSFVANTTEAFFQDLLRNETEHYLAGIATWADTIRYTRWGHFTGPFHFIDAKDSPPEYCGIDFERDCKAEGCVVTALANYTARSLDPKLSGWERNQAARFVVHFIGDIHQPLHNEDVARGGNGIHVKWYGTDFNLHHVWDSSIAEKLIGGARRRPYDNAKRWADALAEEIKMGKFADQKNEWLKSLDFNNVTETGLRWAREGNAYVCTHVFPEGPRAIAGQELGGEYFQKAAPVIELQVARAGVRMAAWLDLIASAYTEETERDIGYNANADMGSEEL
;
A
#
# COMPACT_ATOMS: atom_id res chain seq x y z
N MET A 1 -6.56 -39.45 -46.05
CA MET A 1 -6.10 -39.10 -44.70
C MET A 1 -5.81 -37.60 -44.66
N LYS A 2 -6.68 -36.82 -43.99
CA LYS A 2 -6.47 -35.37 -43.78
C LYS A 2 -5.96 -35.22 -42.36
N LEU A 3 -4.71 -34.78 -42.20
CA LEU A 3 -4.16 -34.35 -40.90
C LEU A 3 -4.70 -32.97 -40.61
N THR A 4 -5.50 -32.85 -39.58
CA THR A 4 -5.87 -31.58 -38.96
C THR A 4 -4.84 -31.24 -37.89
N SER A 5 -4.00 -30.23 -38.17
CA SER A 5 -3.06 -29.67 -37.20
C SER A 5 -3.87 -28.84 -36.21
N ALA A 6 -3.93 -29.30 -34.97
CA ALA A 6 -4.44 -28.49 -33.85
C ALA A 6 -3.35 -27.50 -33.41
N VAL A 7 -3.58 -26.21 -33.66
CA VAL A 7 -2.77 -25.13 -33.09
C VAL A 7 -3.20 -24.96 -31.66
N ALA A 8 -2.37 -25.40 -30.73
CA ALA A 8 -2.54 -25.07 -29.31
C ALA A 8 -2.17 -23.58 -29.10
N LEU A 9 -3.16 -22.74 -28.88
CA LEU A 9 -2.94 -21.40 -28.32
C LEU A 9 -2.47 -21.58 -26.88
N LEU A 10 -1.18 -21.46 -26.66
CA LEU A 10 -0.60 -21.19 -25.34
C LEU A 10 -1.03 -19.78 -24.96
N GLY A 11 -2.08 -19.67 -24.18
CA GLY A 11 -2.44 -18.43 -23.50
C GLY A 11 -1.32 -18.08 -22.53
N ALA A 12 -0.47 -17.10 -22.90
CA ALA A 12 0.41 -16.46 -21.96
C ALA A 12 -0.48 -15.75 -20.92
N SER A 13 -0.60 -16.35 -19.74
CA SER A 13 -1.14 -15.65 -18.58
C SER A 13 -0.17 -14.49 -18.31
N MET A 14 -0.57 -13.26 -18.67
CA MET A 14 0.12 -12.07 -18.21
C MET A 14 0.11 -12.14 -16.66
N PRO A 15 1.26 -12.04 -15.98
CA PRO A 15 1.26 -11.88 -14.55
C PRO A 15 0.45 -10.62 -14.25
N GLY A 16 -0.58 -10.78 -13.42
CA GLY A 16 -1.41 -9.66 -12.98
C GLY A 16 -0.50 -8.60 -12.36
N VAL A 17 -0.74 -7.35 -12.69
CA VAL A 17 -0.06 -6.20 -12.06
C VAL A 17 -0.45 -6.24 -10.59
N LEU A 18 0.52 -6.54 -9.75
CA LEU A 18 0.41 -6.39 -8.30
C LEU A 18 0.85 -4.95 -8.00
N ALA A 19 0.16 -4.26 -7.16
CA ALA A 19 0.61 -3.05 -6.45
C ALA A 19 2.02 -3.27 -5.90
N TRP A 20 2.65 -2.38 -5.13
CA TRP A 20 3.99 -2.76 -4.64
C TRP A 20 4.15 -4.27 -4.70
N GLY A 21 5.07 -4.82 -5.50
CA GLY A 21 5.19 -6.28 -5.58
C GLY A 21 5.18 -6.89 -4.18
N SER A 22 4.89 -8.16 -4.05
CA SER A 22 4.75 -8.82 -2.73
C SER A 22 5.85 -8.46 -1.75
N LEU A 23 7.08 -8.22 -2.23
CA LEU A 23 8.21 -7.81 -1.40
C LEU A 23 7.96 -6.46 -0.71
N GLY A 24 7.50 -5.44 -1.43
CA GLY A 24 7.25 -4.11 -0.87
C GLY A 24 6.14 -4.14 0.18
N HIS A 25 4.96 -4.71 -0.13
CA HIS A 25 3.85 -4.81 0.82
C HIS A 25 4.21 -5.58 2.09
N ILE A 26 4.88 -6.73 1.95
CA ILE A 26 5.28 -7.53 3.10
C ILE A 26 6.32 -6.77 3.94
N THR A 27 7.24 -6.05 3.31
CA THR A 27 8.26 -5.24 3.99
C THR A 27 7.63 -4.08 4.77
N THR A 28 6.71 -3.33 4.16
CA THR A 28 6.00 -2.22 4.85
C THR A 28 5.23 -2.72 6.07
N ALA A 29 4.59 -3.89 5.96
CA ALA A 29 3.87 -4.51 7.07
C ALA A 29 4.79 -4.95 8.21
N TYR A 30 5.97 -5.49 7.92
CA TYR A 30 6.96 -5.81 8.96
C TYR A 30 7.55 -4.56 9.62
N ILE A 31 7.81 -3.49 8.85
CA ILE A 31 8.22 -2.21 9.44
C ILE A 31 7.11 -1.74 10.39
N ALA A 32 5.85 -1.74 9.95
CA ALA A 32 4.73 -1.36 10.81
C ALA A 32 4.68 -2.18 12.10
N SER A 33 4.80 -3.51 12.02
CA SER A 33 4.87 -4.39 13.21
C SER A 33 6.01 -4.02 14.17
N SER A 34 7.09 -3.40 13.67
CA SER A 34 8.23 -2.99 14.51
C SER A 34 8.05 -1.64 15.21
N PHE A 35 6.98 -0.90 14.88
CA PHE A 35 6.73 0.46 15.37
C PHE A 35 5.37 0.66 16.04
N VAL A 36 4.42 -0.28 15.92
CA VAL A 36 3.14 -0.22 16.63
C VAL A 36 3.32 -0.38 18.15
N ALA A 37 2.40 0.17 18.92
CA ALA A 37 2.32 -0.07 20.36
C ALA A 37 1.94 -1.54 20.65
N ASN A 38 2.37 -2.08 21.79
CA ASN A 38 2.04 -3.46 22.20
C ASN A 38 0.53 -3.72 22.28
N THR A 39 -0.24 -2.71 22.69
CA THR A 39 -1.72 -2.78 22.72
C THR A 39 -2.32 -2.89 21.33
N THR A 40 -1.75 -2.19 20.37
CA THR A 40 -2.14 -2.24 18.96
C THR A 40 -1.78 -3.58 18.34
N GLU A 41 -0.59 -4.10 18.63
CA GLU A 41 -0.19 -5.45 18.20
C GLU A 41 -1.21 -6.49 18.69
N ALA A 42 -1.50 -6.52 19.99
CA ALA A 42 -2.47 -7.45 20.57
C ALA A 42 -3.87 -7.31 19.93
N PHE A 43 -4.34 -6.07 19.70
CA PHE A 43 -5.62 -5.79 19.06
C PHE A 43 -5.69 -6.36 17.63
N PHE A 44 -4.65 -6.12 16.80
CA PHE A 44 -4.66 -6.63 15.43
C PHE A 44 -4.38 -8.12 15.34
N GLN A 45 -3.61 -8.70 16.25
CA GLN A 45 -3.43 -10.15 16.35
C GLN A 45 -4.76 -10.86 16.62
N ASP A 46 -5.56 -10.34 17.58
CA ASP A 46 -6.91 -10.85 17.85
C ASP A 46 -7.84 -10.64 16.66
N LEU A 47 -7.95 -9.42 16.12
CA LEU A 47 -8.81 -9.10 14.98
C LEU A 47 -8.48 -9.95 13.75
N LEU A 48 -7.20 -10.16 13.45
CA LEU A 48 -6.73 -10.94 12.31
C LEU A 48 -6.69 -12.45 12.60
N ARG A 49 -6.87 -12.85 13.87
CA ARG A 49 -6.75 -14.24 14.34
C ARG A 49 -5.39 -14.84 14.00
N ASN A 50 -4.35 -14.07 14.24
CA ASN A 50 -2.97 -14.46 13.94
C ASN A 50 -2.02 -13.86 14.98
N GLU A 51 -1.53 -14.67 15.90
CA GLU A 51 -0.61 -14.30 16.99
C GLU A 51 0.87 -14.42 16.61
N THR A 52 1.18 -14.73 15.34
CA THR A 52 2.56 -14.84 14.87
C THR A 52 3.16 -13.48 14.53
N GLU A 53 4.48 -13.39 14.44
CA GLU A 53 5.19 -12.20 13.95
C GLU A 53 4.78 -11.77 12.52
N HIS A 54 4.05 -12.62 11.81
CA HIS A 54 3.58 -12.38 10.44
C HIS A 54 2.14 -11.82 10.39
N TYR A 55 1.54 -11.43 11.50
CA TYR A 55 0.13 -11.06 11.55
C TYR A 55 -0.28 -9.95 10.55
N LEU A 56 0.53 -8.90 10.38
CA LEU A 56 0.33 -7.90 9.32
C LEU A 56 0.92 -8.36 7.98
N ALA A 57 2.13 -8.90 7.99
CA ALA A 57 2.82 -9.33 6.79
C ALA A 57 2.04 -10.41 6.02
N GLY A 58 1.40 -11.34 6.74
CA GLY A 58 0.61 -12.42 6.16
C GLY A 58 -0.66 -11.97 5.44
N ILE A 59 -1.12 -10.75 5.70
CA ILE A 59 -2.33 -10.21 5.06
C ILE A 59 -2.03 -9.10 4.05
N ALA A 60 -0.79 -8.63 3.96
CA ALA A 60 -0.41 -7.43 3.24
C ALA A 60 -0.69 -7.49 1.72
N THR A 61 -0.70 -8.69 1.12
CA THR A 61 -0.97 -8.90 -0.32
C THR A 61 -2.38 -9.44 -0.60
N TRP A 62 -3.22 -9.55 0.44
CA TRP A 62 -4.54 -10.16 0.29
C TRP A 62 -5.46 -9.35 -0.64
N ALA A 63 -5.42 -8.02 -0.60
CA ALA A 63 -6.25 -7.18 -1.44
C ALA A 63 -5.95 -7.35 -2.93
N ASP A 64 -4.70 -7.55 -3.30
CA ASP A 64 -4.31 -7.90 -4.65
C ASP A 64 -4.88 -9.22 -5.14
N THR A 65 -5.04 -10.19 -4.25
CA THR A 65 -5.62 -11.48 -4.59
C THR A 65 -7.12 -11.36 -4.76
N ILE A 66 -7.80 -10.63 -3.86
CA ILE A 66 -9.25 -10.57 -3.81
C ILE A 66 -9.86 -9.87 -5.00
N ARG A 67 -9.20 -8.83 -5.55
CA ARG A 67 -9.70 -8.06 -6.71
C ARG A 67 -9.85 -8.90 -7.98
N TYR A 68 -9.23 -10.07 -8.07
CA TYR A 68 -9.39 -11.00 -9.20
C TYR A 68 -10.52 -12.02 -8.98
N THR A 69 -11.15 -12.03 -7.83
CA THR A 69 -12.29 -12.89 -7.56
C THR A 69 -13.60 -12.24 -8.02
N ARG A 70 -14.63 -13.08 -8.28
CA ARG A 70 -15.94 -12.58 -8.71
C ARG A 70 -16.57 -11.56 -7.75
N TRP A 71 -16.37 -11.75 -6.45
CA TRP A 71 -16.97 -10.92 -5.41
C TRP A 71 -16.07 -9.77 -4.94
N GLY A 72 -14.79 -9.82 -5.21
CA GLY A 72 -13.84 -8.75 -4.89
C GLY A 72 -13.48 -7.86 -6.08
N HIS A 73 -13.96 -8.16 -7.29
CA HIS A 73 -13.58 -7.44 -8.51
C HIS A 73 -13.85 -5.93 -8.46
N PHE A 74 -14.88 -5.51 -7.73
CA PHE A 74 -15.20 -4.09 -7.56
C PHE A 74 -14.13 -3.28 -6.85
N THR A 75 -13.20 -3.94 -6.14
CA THR A 75 -12.09 -3.26 -5.41
C THR A 75 -10.93 -2.88 -6.32
N GLY A 76 -10.95 -3.28 -7.60
CA GLY A 76 -9.87 -2.96 -8.54
C GLY A 76 -9.46 -1.48 -8.57
N PRO A 77 -10.38 -0.51 -8.69
CA PRO A 77 -10.08 0.93 -8.68
C PRO A 77 -9.53 1.46 -7.34
N PHE A 78 -9.68 0.70 -6.24
CA PHE A 78 -9.29 1.14 -4.90
C PHE A 78 -7.78 1.09 -4.65
N HIS A 79 -7.01 0.55 -5.59
CA HIS A 79 -5.56 0.41 -5.45
C HIS A 79 -4.76 1.64 -5.91
N PHE A 80 -5.39 2.64 -6.54
CA PHE A 80 -4.71 3.78 -7.13
C PHE A 80 -5.59 5.04 -7.17
N ILE A 81 -4.97 6.17 -7.48
CA ILE A 81 -5.64 7.41 -7.89
C ILE A 81 -4.99 7.89 -9.18
N ASP A 82 -5.80 8.15 -10.21
CA ASP A 82 -5.37 8.43 -11.59
C ASP A 82 -5.11 9.93 -11.80
N ALA A 83 -3.96 10.46 -11.32
CA ALA A 83 -3.61 11.85 -11.53
C ALA A 83 -3.53 12.17 -13.03
N LYS A 84 -4.35 13.10 -13.48
CA LYS A 84 -4.36 13.62 -14.86
C LYS A 84 -3.55 14.89 -14.94
N ASP A 85 -2.28 14.75 -14.70
CA ASP A 85 -1.28 15.80 -14.75
C ASP A 85 -0.39 15.70 -16.00
N SER A 86 0.78 16.26 -16.01
CA SER A 86 1.64 16.38 -17.21
C SER A 86 3.12 16.23 -16.86
N PRO A 87 3.58 15.05 -16.42
CA PRO A 87 5.01 14.88 -16.11
C PRO A 87 5.88 15.00 -17.37
N PRO A 88 7.06 15.59 -17.30
CA PRO A 88 7.74 16.07 -16.09
C PRO A 88 7.42 17.50 -15.68
N GLU A 89 6.63 18.25 -16.49
CA GLU A 89 6.39 19.70 -16.33
C GLU A 89 5.57 20.00 -15.07
N TYR A 90 4.61 19.13 -14.75
CA TYR A 90 3.73 19.29 -13.61
C TYR A 90 3.26 17.94 -13.08
N CYS A 91 3.44 17.72 -11.76
CA CYS A 91 2.82 16.62 -11.02
C CYS A 91 1.91 17.17 -9.93
N GLY A 92 0.67 16.68 -9.88
CA GLY A 92 -0.30 17.12 -8.89
C GLY A 92 -1.65 16.45 -9.01
N ILE A 93 -2.18 16.07 -7.86
CA ILE A 93 -3.48 15.40 -7.72
C ILE A 93 -4.56 16.44 -7.41
N ASP A 94 -5.60 16.45 -8.24
CA ASP A 94 -6.89 17.10 -7.98
C ASP A 94 -7.91 16.00 -7.63
N PHE A 95 -8.45 16.05 -6.42
CA PHE A 95 -9.31 14.98 -5.92
C PHE A 95 -10.58 14.79 -6.75
N GLU A 96 -11.24 15.88 -7.11
CA GLU A 96 -12.49 15.84 -7.87
C GLU A 96 -12.29 15.33 -9.31
N ARG A 97 -11.14 15.64 -9.89
CA ARG A 97 -10.75 15.20 -11.23
C ARG A 97 -10.28 13.75 -11.27
N ASP A 98 -9.50 13.32 -10.28
CA ASP A 98 -8.67 12.13 -10.34
C ASP A 98 -9.25 10.94 -9.57
N CYS A 99 -10.11 11.19 -8.55
CA CYS A 99 -10.83 10.14 -7.84
C CYS A 99 -12.21 9.96 -8.47
N LYS A 100 -12.39 8.91 -9.25
CA LYS A 100 -13.63 8.63 -9.99
C LYS A 100 -14.80 8.26 -9.08
N ALA A 101 -16.01 8.23 -9.64
CA ALA A 101 -17.23 7.92 -8.90
C ALA A 101 -17.24 6.51 -8.27
N GLU A 102 -16.56 5.56 -8.89
CA GLU A 102 -16.38 4.19 -8.34
C GLU A 102 -15.42 4.14 -7.15
N GLY A 103 -14.71 5.21 -6.87
CA GLY A 103 -13.73 5.35 -5.81
C GLY A 103 -12.28 5.27 -6.29
N CYS A 104 -11.35 5.55 -5.37
CA CYS A 104 -9.90 5.47 -5.55
C CYS A 104 -9.24 5.07 -4.22
N VAL A 105 -7.92 4.91 -4.19
CA VAL A 105 -7.19 4.50 -2.98
C VAL A 105 -7.44 5.43 -1.78
N VAL A 106 -7.66 6.72 -2.01
CA VAL A 106 -7.95 7.71 -0.96
C VAL A 106 -9.31 7.49 -0.32
N THR A 107 -10.38 7.35 -1.12
CA THR A 107 -11.72 7.06 -0.60
C THR A 107 -11.82 5.66 -0.02
N ALA A 108 -11.09 4.70 -0.57
CA ALA A 108 -11.01 3.35 -0.03
C ALA A 108 -10.33 3.33 1.34
N LEU A 109 -9.21 4.03 1.53
CA LEU A 109 -8.56 4.16 2.83
C LEU A 109 -9.53 4.74 3.87
N ALA A 110 -10.28 5.80 3.53
CA ALA A 110 -11.27 6.40 4.42
C ALA A 110 -12.39 5.41 4.77
N ASN A 111 -12.98 4.75 3.77
CA ASN A 111 -14.06 3.79 3.98
C ASN A 111 -13.63 2.60 4.85
N TYR A 112 -12.48 1.99 4.56
CA TYR A 112 -12.04 0.82 5.30
C TYR A 112 -11.46 1.15 6.67
N THR A 113 -10.92 2.36 6.89
CA THR A 113 -10.62 2.86 8.23
C THR A 113 -11.90 2.96 9.07
N ALA A 114 -12.96 3.60 8.55
CA ALA A 114 -14.25 3.70 9.23
C ALA A 114 -14.85 2.31 9.53
N ARG A 115 -14.80 1.38 8.56
CA ARG A 115 -15.29 0.00 8.75
C ARG A 115 -14.48 -0.80 9.78
N SER A 116 -13.20 -0.51 9.95
CA SER A 116 -12.37 -1.15 10.99
C SER A 116 -12.82 -0.75 12.40
N LEU A 117 -13.39 0.44 12.54
CA LEU A 117 -13.87 1.02 13.79
C LEU A 117 -15.33 0.66 14.11
N ASP A 118 -16.16 0.34 13.11
CA ASP A 118 -17.61 0.17 13.31
C ASP A 118 -17.93 -1.07 14.15
N PRO A 119 -18.37 -0.93 15.41
CA PRO A 119 -18.70 -2.05 16.30
C PRO A 119 -19.94 -2.83 15.84
N LYS A 120 -20.75 -2.27 14.93
CA LYS A 120 -21.94 -2.95 14.36
C LYS A 120 -21.56 -3.98 13.30
N LEU A 121 -20.35 -3.86 12.74
CA LEU A 121 -19.84 -4.83 11.79
C LEU A 121 -19.33 -6.10 12.50
N SER A 122 -19.54 -7.23 11.85
CA SER A 122 -19.00 -8.50 12.34
C SER A 122 -17.46 -8.45 12.42
N GLY A 123 -16.86 -9.25 13.31
CA GLY A 123 -15.41 -9.39 13.39
C GLY A 123 -14.78 -9.79 12.04
N TRP A 124 -15.50 -10.53 11.20
CA TRP A 124 -15.04 -10.86 9.84
C TRP A 124 -14.98 -9.65 8.92
N GLU A 125 -15.99 -8.79 8.92
CA GLU A 125 -16.02 -7.58 8.10
C GLU A 125 -14.93 -6.59 8.53
N ARG A 126 -14.72 -6.43 9.85
CA ARG A 126 -13.63 -5.61 10.39
C ARG A 126 -12.24 -6.20 10.07
N ASN A 127 -12.09 -7.53 10.11
CA ASN A 127 -10.87 -8.21 9.66
C ASN A 127 -10.56 -7.90 8.19
N GLN A 128 -11.57 -7.97 7.31
CA GLN A 128 -11.39 -7.59 5.90
C GLN A 128 -11.02 -6.12 5.76
N ALA A 129 -11.66 -5.23 6.52
CA ALA A 129 -11.35 -3.80 6.50
C ALA A 129 -9.89 -3.54 6.90
N ALA A 130 -9.39 -4.19 7.95
CA ALA A 130 -7.99 -4.10 8.36
C ALA A 130 -7.02 -4.56 7.26
N ARG A 131 -7.35 -5.65 6.53
CA ARG A 131 -6.53 -6.11 5.39
C ARG A 131 -6.44 -5.06 4.28
N PHE A 132 -7.55 -4.41 3.96
CA PHE A 132 -7.56 -3.33 2.97
C PHE A 132 -6.77 -2.11 3.44
N VAL A 133 -6.91 -1.69 4.70
CA VAL A 133 -6.14 -0.57 5.26
C VAL A 133 -4.63 -0.83 5.16
N VAL A 134 -4.17 -2.01 5.60
CA VAL A 134 -2.75 -2.38 5.52
C VAL A 134 -2.24 -2.34 4.08
N HIS A 135 -3.00 -2.85 3.13
CA HIS A 135 -2.61 -2.87 1.73
C HIS A 135 -2.58 -1.46 1.10
N PHE A 136 -3.67 -0.70 1.25
CA PHE A 136 -3.81 0.61 0.60
C PHE A 136 -2.83 1.66 1.13
N ILE A 137 -2.40 1.56 2.39
CA ILE A 137 -1.31 2.41 2.87
C ILE A 137 0.00 2.08 2.12
N GLY A 138 0.24 0.82 1.76
CA GLY A 138 1.34 0.47 0.87
C GLY A 138 1.19 1.09 -0.51
N ASP A 139 0.03 0.88 -1.16
CA ASP A 139 -0.26 1.34 -2.52
C ASP A 139 -0.06 2.83 -2.70
N ILE A 140 -0.63 3.65 -1.81
CA ILE A 140 -0.60 5.10 -1.89
C ILE A 140 0.82 5.68 -1.81
N HIS A 141 1.79 4.91 -1.32
CA HIS A 141 3.20 5.32 -1.27
C HIS A 141 4.00 4.89 -2.50
N GLN A 142 3.43 4.09 -3.42
CA GLN A 142 4.06 3.78 -4.69
C GLN A 142 3.76 4.88 -5.72
N PRO A 143 4.77 5.58 -6.27
CA PRO A 143 4.56 6.74 -7.14
C PRO A 143 3.59 6.50 -8.30
N LEU A 144 3.70 5.38 -9.02
CA LEU A 144 2.86 5.06 -10.16
C LEU A 144 1.43 4.62 -9.81
N HIS A 145 1.13 4.39 -8.53
CA HIS A 145 -0.25 4.27 -8.05
C HIS A 145 -0.97 5.61 -7.89
N ASN A 146 -0.26 6.71 -8.11
CA ASN A 146 -0.77 8.05 -8.02
C ASN A 146 -0.67 8.77 -9.39
N GLU A 147 -0.76 8.01 -10.50
CA GLU A 147 -0.49 8.51 -11.84
C GLU A 147 -1.34 7.80 -12.91
N ASP A 148 -1.92 8.55 -13.87
CA ASP A 148 -2.73 8.00 -14.98
C ASP A 148 -1.92 7.73 -16.26
N VAL A 149 -0.75 8.38 -16.43
CA VAL A 149 0.04 8.25 -17.69
C VAL A 149 0.25 6.79 -18.03
N ALA A 150 -0.28 6.41 -19.20
CA ALA A 150 -0.25 5.04 -19.71
C ALA A 150 -0.74 4.00 -18.68
N ARG A 151 -1.78 4.32 -17.93
CA ARG A 151 -2.33 3.48 -16.86
C ARG A 151 -1.31 3.22 -15.75
N GLY A 152 -0.78 4.28 -15.15
CA GLY A 152 0.27 4.19 -14.14
C GLY A 152 1.54 3.52 -14.67
N GLY A 153 1.95 3.78 -15.91
CA GLY A 153 3.13 3.19 -16.53
C GLY A 153 2.98 1.75 -17.04
N ASN A 154 1.82 1.11 -16.88
CA ASN A 154 1.58 -0.26 -17.36
C ASN A 154 1.66 -0.38 -18.89
N GLY A 155 1.37 0.70 -19.61
CA GLY A 155 1.47 0.77 -21.07
C GLY A 155 2.85 1.17 -21.59
N ILE A 156 3.83 1.41 -20.75
CA ILE A 156 5.19 1.80 -21.15
C ILE A 156 6.11 0.58 -21.05
N HIS A 157 6.56 0.09 -22.19
CA HIS A 157 7.54 -0.99 -22.27
C HIS A 157 8.95 -0.46 -22.07
N VAL A 158 9.73 -1.13 -21.22
CA VAL A 158 11.10 -0.81 -20.86
C VAL A 158 11.94 -2.09 -20.79
N LYS A 159 13.25 -1.97 -20.67
CA LYS A 159 14.14 -3.10 -20.46
C LYS A 159 14.69 -3.10 -19.03
N TRP A 160 14.83 -4.28 -18.48
CA TRP A 160 15.47 -4.56 -17.20
C TRP A 160 16.45 -5.70 -17.38
N TYR A 161 17.74 -5.39 -17.42
CA TYR A 161 18.80 -6.34 -17.79
C TYR A 161 18.53 -7.05 -19.12
N GLY A 162 18.15 -6.29 -20.14
CA GLY A 162 17.85 -6.79 -21.48
C GLY A 162 16.52 -7.53 -21.63
N THR A 163 15.77 -7.76 -20.55
CA THR A 163 14.44 -8.38 -20.57
C THR A 163 13.35 -7.31 -20.63
N ASP A 164 12.32 -7.56 -21.44
CA ASP A 164 11.19 -6.63 -21.58
C ASP A 164 10.24 -6.72 -20.38
N PHE A 165 9.95 -5.56 -19.80
CA PHE A 165 8.96 -5.36 -18.73
C PHE A 165 8.10 -4.14 -19.03
N ASN A 166 7.00 -3.94 -18.30
CA ASN A 166 6.37 -2.63 -18.21
C ASN A 166 7.00 -1.81 -17.07
N LEU A 167 6.92 -0.49 -17.18
CA LEU A 167 7.51 0.43 -16.21
C LEU A 167 6.91 0.27 -14.81
N HIS A 168 5.60 0.04 -14.73
CA HIS A 168 4.91 -0.18 -13.46
C HIS A 168 5.51 -1.37 -12.70
N HIS A 169 5.69 -2.52 -13.36
CA HIS A 169 6.33 -3.69 -12.75
C HIS A 169 7.77 -3.41 -12.29
N VAL A 170 8.51 -2.58 -13.01
CA VAL A 170 9.87 -2.20 -12.60
C VAL A 170 9.84 -1.44 -11.28
N TRP A 171 8.88 -0.52 -11.08
CA TRP A 171 8.70 0.22 -9.85
C TRP A 171 8.11 -0.62 -8.73
N ASP A 172 7.16 -1.49 -9.01
CA ASP A 172 6.55 -2.36 -8.00
C ASP A 172 7.52 -3.41 -7.44
N SER A 173 8.34 -3.98 -8.32
CA SER A 173 9.07 -5.21 -7.97
C SER A 173 10.56 -5.14 -8.29
N SER A 174 10.93 -4.83 -9.54
CA SER A 174 12.30 -5.08 -10.00
C SER A 174 13.35 -4.26 -9.27
N ILE A 175 13.06 -2.99 -8.94
CA ILE A 175 13.97 -2.11 -8.20
C ILE A 175 14.15 -2.63 -6.78
N ALA A 176 13.05 -2.94 -6.07
CA ALA A 176 13.08 -3.46 -4.70
C ALA A 176 13.82 -4.80 -4.62
N GLU A 177 13.53 -5.72 -5.55
CA GLU A 177 14.21 -7.02 -5.61
C GLU A 177 15.71 -6.87 -5.83
N LYS A 178 16.13 -5.94 -6.69
CA LYS A 178 17.54 -5.67 -6.93
C LYS A 178 18.23 -5.07 -5.70
N LEU A 179 17.57 -4.15 -5.00
CA LEU A 179 18.08 -3.55 -3.76
C LEU A 179 18.50 -4.59 -2.73
N ILE A 180 17.72 -5.67 -2.60
CA ILE A 180 17.99 -6.73 -1.62
C ILE A 180 18.84 -7.89 -2.15
N GLY A 181 19.37 -7.77 -3.38
CA GLY A 181 20.20 -8.80 -4.01
C GLY A 181 19.40 -9.98 -4.61
N GLY A 182 18.09 -9.80 -4.84
CA GLY A 182 17.17 -10.78 -5.43
C GLY A 182 16.21 -11.40 -4.42
N ALA A 183 14.94 -11.59 -4.83
CA ALA A 183 13.85 -12.02 -3.95
C ALA A 183 13.12 -13.31 -4.40
N ARG A 184 13.67 -14.07 -5.33
CA ARG A 184 12.97 -15.18 -6.02
C ARG A 184 12.54 -16.35 -5.11
N ARG A 185 13.08 -16.47 -3.89
CA ARG A 185 12.73 -17.52 -2.93
C ARG A 185 12.56 -16.92 -1.55
N ARG A 186 11.64 -17.47 -0.74
CA ARG A 186 11.37 -17.05 0.64
C ARG A 186 10.97 -15.57 0.76
N PRO A 187 9.82 -15.17 0.21
CA PRO A 187 9.41 -13.77 0.18
C PRO A 187 9.34 -13.14 1.59
N TYR A 188 8.85 -13.87 2.59
CA TYR A 188 8.77 -13.39 3.98
C TYR A 188 10.15 -13.18 4.60
N ASP A 189 11.09 -14.12 4.45
CA ASP A 189 12.46 -13.99 5.01
C ASP A 189 13.19 -12.79 4.36
N ASN A 190 13.00 -12.58 3.06
CA ASN A 190 13.61 -11.46 2.36
C ASN A 190 13.02 -10.12 2.79
N ALA A 191 11.69 -10.04 2.86
CA ALA A 191 10.98 -8.86 3.32
C ALA A 191 11.32 -8.53 4.78
N LYS A 192 11.37 -9.53 5.66
CA LYS A 192 11.74 -9.34 7.06
C LYS A 192 13.14 -8.76 7.22
N ARG A 193 14.13 -9.33 6.51
CA ARG A 193 15.51 -8.80 6.56
C ARG A 193 15.60 -7.36 6.07
N TRP A 194 14.88 -7.03 5.00
CA TRP A 194 14.86 -5.66 4.48
C TRP A 194 14.13 -4.72 5.44
N ALA A 195 13.02 -5.16 6.02
CA ALA A 195 12.29 -4.40 7.03
C ALA A 195 13.14 -4.13 8.27
N ASP A 196 13.88 -5.14 8.78
CA ASP A 196 14.77 -4.97 9.92
C ASP A 196 15.88 -3.95 9.62
N ALA A 197 16.50 -4.02 8.44
CA ALA A 197 17.50 -3.05 8.01
C ALA A 197 16.90 -1.63 7.91
N LEU A 198 15.71 -1.47 7.29
CA LEU A 198 15.04 -0.18 7.22
C LEU A 198 14.58 0.32 8.60
N ALA A 199 14.15 -0.54 9.49
CA ALA A 199 13.78 -0.17 10.85
C ALA A 199 14.97 0.42 11.63
N GLU A 200 16.19 -0.11 11.46
CA GLU A 200 17.40 0.48 12.02
C GLU A 200 17.73 1.85 11.40
N GLU A 201 17.56 1.99 10.07
CA GLU A 201 17.74 3.29 9.40
C GLU A 201 16.70 4.34 9.87
N ILE A 202 15.49 3.91 10.23
CA ILE A 202 14.43 4.76 10.78
C ILE A 202 14.71 5.14 12.24
N LYS A 203 15.26 4.23 13.02
CA LYS A 203 15.54 4.46 14.45
C LYS A 203 16.78 5.33 14.66
N MET A 204 17.86 5.02 13.96
CA MET A 204 19.20 5.56 14.26
C MET A 204 20.02 5.96 13.01
N GLY A 205 19.54 5.66 11.79
CA GLY A 205 20.25 5.88 10.55
C GLY A 205 19.74 7.09 9.76
N LYS A 206 19.80 6.98 8.42
CA LYS A 206 19.51 8.08 7.46
C LYS A 206 18.09 8.66 7.54
N PHE A 207 17.14 7.95 8.15
CA PHE A 207 15.76 8.36 8.28
C PHE A 207 15.36 8.81 9.69
N ALA A 208 16.26 8.77 10.68
CA ALA A 208 15.95 9.06 12.08
C ALA A 208 15.35 10.47 12.27
N ASP A 209 15.95 11.48 11.65
CA ASP A 209 15.47 12.87 11.74
C ASP A 209 14.18 13.10 10.93
N GLN A 210 13.86 12.24 9.97
CA GLN A 210 12.71 12.39 9.08
C GLN A 210 11.42 11.77 9.65
N LYS A 211 11.54 10.76 10.53
CA LYS A 211 10.40 10.00 11.06
C LYS A 211 9.27 10.88 11.59
N ASN A 212 9.62 11.86 12.43
CA ASN A 212 8.63 12.75 13.01
C ASN A 212 7.95 13.66 11.97
N GLU A 213 8.67 14.06 10.93
CA GLU A 213 8.12 14.85 9.83
C GLU A 213 7.09 14.04 9.03
N TRP A 214 7.35 12.76 8.79
CA TRP A 214 6.42 11.88 8.10
C TRP A 214 5.06 11.75 8.80
N LEU A 215 5.03 11.88 10.11
CA LEU A 215 3.83 11.76 10.93
C LEU A 215 3.02 13.06 11.07
N LYS A 216 3.59 14.22 10.76
CA LYS A 216 2.89 15.51 10.84
C LYS A 216 1.67 15.62 9.92
N SER A 217 1.64 14.83 8.85
CA SER A 217 0.55 14.83 7.88
C SER A 217 -0.65 13.98 8.29
N LEU A 218 -0.58 13.24 9.42
CA LEU A 218 -1.66 12.40 9.88
C LEU A 218 -2.76 13.26 10.54
N ASP A 219 -3.96 13.15 10.00
CA ASP A 219 -5.20 13.66 10.60
C ASP A 219 -6.25 12.55 10.56
N PHE A 220 -6.48 11.91 11.70
CA PHE A 220 -7.42 10.81 11.81
C PHE A 220 -8.87 11.26 11.69
N ASN A 221 -9.16 12.54 11.98
CA ASN A 221 -10.48 13.12 11.79
C ASN A 221 -10.77 13.47 10.32
N ASN A 222 -9.71 13.55 9.49
CA ASN A 222 -9.84 13.80 8.06
C ASN A 222 -8.98 12.82 7.25
N VAL A 223 -9.43 11.56 7.21
CA VAL A 223 -8.74 10.45 6.54
C VAL A 223 -8.50 10.73 5.06
N THR A 224 -9.49 11.34 4.39
CA THR A 224 -9.39 11.71 2.98
C THR A 224 -8.25 12.69 2.73
N GLU A 225 -8.11 13.75 3.52
CA GLU A 225 -7.03 14.72 3.36
C GLU A 225 -5.67 14.10 3.68
N THR A 226 -5.60 13.22 4.70
CA THR A 226 -4.38 12.45 4.99
C THR A 226 -3.96 11.60 3.79
N GLY A 227 -4.89 10.84 3.22
CA GLY A 227 -4.64 10.03 2.02
C GLY A 227 -4.21 10.88 0.82
N LEU A 228 -4.86 12.03 0.60
CA LEU A 228 -4.48 12.95 -0.48
C LEU A 228 -3.07 13.53 -0.31
N ARG A 229 -2.66 13.87 0.90
CA ARG A 229 -1.28 14.33 1.16
C ARG A 229 -0.26 13.25 0.84
N TRP A 230 -0.53 12.01 1.25
CA TRP A 230 0.36 10.88 0.94
C TRP A 230 0.42 10.60 -0.56
N ALA A 231 -0.72 10.65 -1.25
CA ALA A 231 -0.78 10.47 -2.69
C ALA A 231 -0.02 11.58 -3.44
N ARG A 232 -0.18 12.84 -3.04
CA ARG A 232 0.55 13.98 -3.63
C ARG A 232 2.06 13.88 -3.41
N GLU A 233 2.51 13.43 -2.24
CA GLU A 233 3.93 13.17 -1.98
C GLU A 233 4.47 12.04 -2.88
N GLY A 234 3.71 10.97 -3.10
CA GLY A 234 4.05 9.89 -4.03
C GLY A 234 4.10 10.37 -5.47
N ASN A 235 3.07 11.11 -5.92
CA ASN A 235 2.98 11.67 -7.26
C ASN A 235 4.12 12.65 -7.59
N ALA A 236 4.61 13.42 -6.62
CA ALA A 236 5.76 14.32 -6.84
C ALA A 236 7.03 13.60 -7.35
N TYR A 237 7.20 12.32 -7.00
CA TYR A 237 8.31 11.50 -7.52
C TYR A 237 8.08 11.10 -8.99
N VAL A 238 6.88 11.19 -9.49
CA VAL A 238 6.60 10.88 -10.90
C VAL A 238 7.34 11.86 -11.80
N CYS A 239 7.27 13.17 -11.54
CA CYS A 239 8.00 14.18 -12.30
C CYS A 239 9.52 14.10 -12.13
N THR A 240 9.99 13.76 -10.94
CA THR A 240 11.41 13.91 -10.61
C THR A 240 12.22 12.63 -10.82
N HIS A 241 11.60 11.45 -10.69
CA HIS A 241 12.31 10.17 -10.70
C HIS A 241 11.71 9.14 -11.66
N VAL A 242 10.38 9.11 -11.83
CA VAL A 242 9.75 8.16 -12.77
C VAL A 242 9.92 8.65 -14.20
N PHE A 243 9.56 9.90 -14.47
CA PHE A 243 9.59 10.53 -15.79
C PHE A 243 10.44 11.82 -15.82
N PRO A 244 11.71 11.81 -15.40
CA PRO A 244 12.50 13.05 -15.27
C PRO A 244 12.68 13.78 -16.61
N GLU A 245 12.58 13.07 -17.72
CA GLU A 245 12.66 13.62 -19.10
C GLU A 245 11.36 13.36 -19.88
N GLY A 246 10.28 13.04 -19.17
CA GLY A 246 8.96 12.75 -19.75
C GLY A 246 8.73 11.29 -20.11
N PRO A 247 7.46 10.88 -20.24
CA PRO A 247 7.07 9.48 -20.47
C PRO A 247 7.58 8.88 -21.79
N ARG A 248 7.80 9.73 -22.81
CA ARG A 248 8.31 9.27 -24.12
C ARG A 248 9.80 8.94 -24.07
N ALA A 249 10.56 9.62 -23.23
CA ALA A 249 12.01 9.45 -23.12
C ALA A 249 12.37 8.10 -22.46
N ILE A 250 11.53 7.59 -21.56
CA ILE A 250 11.78 6.34 -20.83
C ILE A 250 11.40 5.08 -21.64
N ALA A 251 10.50 5.22 -22.62
CA ALA A 251 10.03 4.08 -23.39
C ALA A 251 11.18 3.37 -24.14
N GLY A 252 11.29 2.05 -23.97
CA GLY A 252 12.33 1.21 -24.56
C GLY A 252 13.71 1.29 -23.88
N GLN A 253 13.89 2.15 -22.86
CA GLN A 253 15.16 2.33 -22.17
C GLN A 253 15.52 1.13 -21.26
N GLU A 254 16.84 0.90 -21.09
CA GLU A 254 17.37 -0.03 -20.10
C GLU A 254 17.43 0.63 -18.71
N LEU A 255 16.64 0.13 -17.76
CA LEU A 255 16.47 0.76 -16.45
C LEU A 255 17.33 0.14 -15.34
N GLY A 256 18.02 -0.97 -15.60
CA GLY A 256 18.85 -1.66 -14.60
C GLY A 256 20.15 -0.94 -14.22
N GLY A 257 20.52 0.13 -14.93
CA GLY A 257 21.75 0.90 -14.74
C GLY A 257 21.58 2.19 -13.94
N GLU A 258 21.83 3.33 -14.58
CA GLU A 258 21.78 4.67 -13.97
C GLU A 258 20.39 5.02 -13.44
N TYR A 259 19.33 4.66 -14.18
CA TYR A 259 17.96 4.87 -13.73
C TYR A 259 17.70 4.18 -12.38
N PHE A 260 18.13 2.91 -12.23
CA PHE A 260 18.03 2.21 -10.95
C PHE A 260 18.71 2.97 -9.82
N GLN A 261 19.92 3.51 -10.05
CA GLN A 261 20.66 4.24 -9.00
C GLN A 261 19.90 5.47 -8.51
N LYS A 262 19.15 6.14 -9.38
CA LYS A 262 18.32 7.30 -9.05
C LYS A 262 16.97 6.91 -8.40
N ALA A 263 16.36 5.83 -8.85
CA ALA A 263 15.05 5.38 -8.36
C ALA A 263 15.12 4.61 -7.04
N ALA A 264 16.18 3.85 -6.80
CA ALA A 264 16.33 3.00 -5.62
C ALA A 264 16.22 3.75 -4.28
N PRO A 265 16.82 4.93 -4.08
CA PRO A 265 16.63 5.71 -2.85
C PRO A 265 15.18 6.14 -2.61
N VAL A 266 14.40 6.39 -3.69
CA VAL A 266 12.96 6.71 -3.59
C VAL A 266 12.17 5.51 -3.12
N ILE A 267 12.46 4.32 -3.64
CA ILE A 267 11.82 3.07 -3.22
C ILE A 267 12.07 2.81 -1.73
N GLU A 268 13.32 2.92 -1.28
CA GLU A 268 13.65 2.74 0.14
C GLU A 268 12.92 3.75 1.03
N LEU A 269 12.91 5.02 0.64
CA LEU A 269 12.23 6.07 1.37
C LEU A 269 10.72 5.82 1.46
N GLN A 270 10.08 5.49 0.35
CA GLN A 270 8.64 5.29 0.29
C GLN A 270 8.20 4.05 1.06
N VAL A 271 8.95 2.95 1.00
CA VAL A 271 8.70 1.74 1.80
C VAL A 271 8.87 2.02 3.30
N ALA A 272 9.95 2.73 3.69
CA ALA A 272 10.17 3.11 5.09
C ALA A 272 9.07 4.03 5.62
N ARG A 273 8.69 5.06 4.85
CA ARG A 273 7.63 6.02 5.16
C ARG A 273 6.27 5.35 5.28
N ALA A 274 5.94 4.47 4.33
CA ALA A 274 4.71 3.68 4.35
C ALA A 274 4.60 2.84 5.63
N GLY A 275 5.67 2.15 6.02
CA GLY A 275 5.68 1.32 7.23
C GLY A 275 5.48 2.12 8.52
N VAL A 276 6.15 3.26 8.66
CA VAL A 276 5.98 4.16 9.83
C VAL A 276 4.58 4.76 9.89
N ARG A 277 4.05 5.22 8.76
CA ARG A 277 2.69 5.78 8.67
C ARG A 277 1.64 4.71 8.91
N MET A 278 1.85 3.50 8.43
CA MET A 278 0.99 2.35 8.70
C MET A 278 0.94 2.05 10.20
N ALA A 279 2.09 2.00 10.89
CA ALA A 279 2.12 1.78 12.32
C ALA A 279 1.30 2.82 13.07
N ALA A 280 1.57 4.10 12.84
CA ALA A 280 0.85 5.18 13.50
C ALA A 280 -0.66 5.17 13.18
N TRP A 281 -1.04 4.80 11.96
CA TRP A 281 -2.44 4.68 11.56
C TRP A 281 -3.16 3.54 12.26
N LEU A 282 -2.49 2.40 12.41
CA LEU A 282 -3.01 1.25 13.13
C LEU A 282 -3.13 1.54 14.64
N ASP A 283 -2.18 2.30 15.22
CA ASP A 283 -2.26 2.76 16.62
C ASP A 283 -3.51 3.65 16.84
N LEU A 284 -3.81 4.55 15.91
CA LEU A 284 -5.00 5.40 15.97
C LEU A 284 -6.29 4.57 15.86
N ILE A 285 -6.34 3.57 14.96
CA ILE A 285 -7.49 2.66 14.83
C ILE A 285 -7.71 1.89 16.14
N ALA A 286 -6.67 1.28 16.70
CA ALA A 286 -6.79 0.49 17.92
C ALA A 286 -7.24 1.35 19.11
N SER A 287 -6.67 2.55 19.28
CA SER A 287 -7.04 3.49 20.34
C SER A 287 -8.48 3.95 20.21
N ALA A 288 -8.91 4.36 19.01
CA ALA A 288 -10.28 4.84 18.77
C ALA A 288 -11.33 3.75 19.00
N TYR A 289 -11.03 2.50 18.60
CA TYR A 289 -11.94 1.38 18.84
C TYR A 289 -12.08 1.07 20.34
N THR A 290 -11.01 1.12 21.11
CA THR A 290 -11.04 0.88 22.56
C THR A 290 -11.86 1.95 23.28
N GLU A 291 -11.65 3.23 22.94
CA GLU A 291 -12.40 4.34 23.52
C GLU A 291 -13.91 4.30 23.21
N GLU A 292 -14.30 3.83 22.02
CA GLU A 292 -15.71 3.68 21.62
C GLU A 292 -16.37 2.56 22.40
N THR A 293 -15.72 1.40 22.51
CA THR A 293 -16.21 0.25 23.28
C THR A 293 -16.34 0.55 24.77
N GLU A 294 -15.41 1.27 25.37
CA GLU A 294 -15.49 1.69 26.78
C GLU A 294 -16.64 2.66 27.03
N ARG A 295 -16.90 3.59 26.10
CA ARG A 295 -18.05 4.51 26.17
C ARG A 295 -19.39 3.77 26.12
N ASP A 296 -19.52 2.80 25.23
CA ASP A 296 -20.74 1.99 25.11
C ASP A 296 -21.00 1.12 26.35
N ILE A 297 -19.97 0.55 26.95
CA ILE A 297 -20.07 -0.21 28.20
C ILE A 297 -20.47 0.72 29.36
N GLY A 298 -19.86 1.90 29.46
CA GLY A 298 -20.19 2.90 30.50
C GLY A 298 -21.59 3.45 30.36
N TYR A 299 -22.09 3.65 29.14
CA TYR A 299 -23.47 4.07 28.89
C TYR A 299 -24.50 3.01 29.33
N ASN A 300 -24.26 1.75 28.98
CA ASN A 300 -25.14 0.64 29.35
C ASN A 300 -25.13 0.38 30.86
N ALA A 301 -23.99 0.50 31.55
CA ALA A 301 -23.92 0.36 33.00
C ALA A 301 -24.71 1.45 33.73
N ASN A 302 -24.71 2.69 33.25
CA ASN A 302 -25.49 3.79 33.81
C ASN A 302 -26.99 3.70 33.50
N ALA A 303 -27.36 3.09 32.37
CA ALA A 303 -28.77 2.83 32.01
C ALA A 303 -29.40 1.76 32.91
N ASP A 304 -28.63 0.71 33.27
CA ASP A 304 -29.10 -0.35 34.20
C ASP A 304 -29.24 0.14 35.63
N MET A 305 -28.37 1.06 36.08
CA MET A 305 -28.51 1.67 37.45
C MET A 305 -29.68 2.65 37.58
N GLY A 306 -30.14 3.25 36.47
CA GLY A 306 -31.30 4.16 36.45
C GLY A 306 -32.66 3.46 36.42
N SER A 307 -32.70 2.15 36.22
CA SER A 307 -33.94 1.36 36.19
C SER A 307 -34.32 0.67 37.51
N GLU A 308 -33.46 0.74 38.54
CA GLU A 308 -33.74 0.21 39.88
C GLU A 308 -34.30 1.23 40.87
N GLU A 309 -34.46 2.52 40.51
CA GLU A 309 -35.10 3.54 41.33
C GLU A 309 -36.45 4.04 40.76
N LEU A 310 -37.46 3.15 40.70
CA LEU A 310 -38.88 3.52 40.56
C LEU A 310 -39.78 2.51 41.26
#